data_3a5b1074970fda52a221324709d28b32
#
_entry.id   3a5b1074970fda52a221324709d28b32
#
_cell.length_a   1.000
_cell.length_b   1.000
_cell.length_c   1.000
_cell.angle_alpha   90.00
_cell.angle_beta   90.00
_cell.angle_gamma   90.00
#
_symmetry.space_group_name_H-M   'P 1'
#
loop_
_entity.id
_entity.type
_entity.pdbx_description
1 polymer ?
#
loop_
_entity_poly.entity_id
_entity_poly.type
_entity_poly.pdbx_seq_one_letter_code
_entity_poly.pdbx_strand_id
1 'polypeptide(L)'
;MQVVTELKNRGIKQIYVACVDGLKGFPEAINSIYPNTIVQLCIVHMVRNSVKYVSYKDLKAVTADLKRIYTANSEEIGYLELKSFAAKWDNKYPVIADIWQRNWSGIIPLFAFPDEIRRVIYTTNAIESINRQIRKIINNKGVFPSEVLFK
;
A
#
# COMPACT_ATOMS: atom_id res chain seq x y z
N MET A 1 -8.05 -10.33 12.31
CA MET A 1 -7.69 -10.47 13.73
C MET A 1 -6.64 -11.55 13.96
N GLN A 2 -6.82 -12.76 13.51
CA GLN A 2 -5.94 -13.91 13.79
C GLN A 2 -4.45 -13.63 13.54
N VAL A 3 -4.07 -13.07 12.39
CA VAL A 3 -2.67 -12.78 12.04
C VAL A 3 -2.02 -11.81 13.02
N VAL A 4 -2.70 -10.72 13.38
CA VAL A 4 -2.14 -9.69 14.27
C VAL A 4 -1.99 -10.24 15.70
N THR A 5 -2.94 -11.05 16.17
CA THR A 5 -2.85 -11.75 17.45
C THR A 5 -1.69 -12.75 17.46
N GLU A 6 -1.49 -13.47 16.36
CA GLU A 6 -0.39 -14.43 16.22
C GLU A 6 0.98 -13.74 16.28
N LEU A 7 1.14 -12.58 15.64
CA LEU A 7 2.37 -11.78 15.76
C LEU A 7 2.66 -11.40 17.20
N LYS A 8 1.64 -11.00 17.97
CA LYS A 8 1.78 -10.71 19.40
C LYS A 8 2.18 -11.94 20.21
N ASN A 9 1.56 -13.08 19.93
CA ASN A 9 1.88 -14.35 20.60
C ASN A 9 3.31 -14.83 20.29
N ARG A 10 3.83 -14.49 19.13
CA ARG A 10 5.23 -14.75 18.72
C ARG A 10 6.23 -13.75 19.33
N GLY A 11 5.77 -12.83 20.20
CA GLY A 11 6.63 -11.92 20.95
C GLY A 11 6.88 -10.57 20.28
N ILE A 12 6.19 -10.21 19.20
CA ILE A 12 6.27 -8.86 18.64
C ILE A 12 5.58 -7.90 19.60
N LYS A 13 6.38 -7.03 20.22
CA LYS A 13 5.91 -6.09 21.24
C LYS A 13 5.29 -4.83 20.64
N GLN A 14 5.78 -4.38 19.48
CA GLN A 14 5.35 -3.16 18.84
C GLN A 14 5.47 -3.24 17.31
N ILE A 15 4.50 -2.66 16.63
CA ILE A 15 4.52 -2.39 15.19
C ILE A 15 4.45 -0.88 15.03
N TYR A 16 5.44 -0.27 14.39
CA TYR A 16 5.47 1.18 14.18
C TYR A 16 4.55 1.61 13.04
N VAL A 17 4.63 0.93 11.91
CA VAL A 17 3.84 1.21 10.70
C VAL A 17 3.28 -0.08 10.13
N ALA A 18 1.99 -0.09 9.81
CA ALA A 18 1.34 -1.17 9.11
C ALA A 18 0.77 -0.67 7.78
N CYS A 19 1.27 -1.19 6.66
CA CYS A 19 0.75 -0.88 5.34
C CYS A 19 -0.38 -1.86 4.99
N VAL A 20 -1.59 -1.34 4.79
CA VAL A 20 -2.80 -2.14 4.52
C VAL A 20 -3.36 -1.84 3.13
N ASP A 21 -4.01 -2.81 2.51
CA ASP A 21 -4.59 -2.70 1.16
C ASP A 21 -6.03 -2.13 1.13
N GLY A 22 -6.50 -1.59 2.26
CA GLY A 22 -7.83 -0.98 2.39
C GLY A 22 -8.93 -1.98 2.78
N LEU A 23 -8.57 -3.16 3.29
CA LEU A 23 -9.55 -4.10 3.83
C LEU A 23 -10.25 -3.50 5.06
N LYS A 24 -11.58 -3.39 4.99
CA LYS A 24 -12.40 -2.84 6.08
C LYS A 24 -12.22 -3.64 7.37
N GLY A 25 -12.14 -2.94 8.50
CA GLY A 25 -11.98 -3.53 9.83
C GLY A 25 -10.55 -3.96 10.16
N PHE A 26 -9.61 -3.92 9.20
CA PHE A 26 -8.23 -4.31 9.44
C PHE A 26 -7.43 -3.25 10.20
N PRO A 27 -7.59 -1.94 9.92
CA PRO A 27 -7.02 -0.88 10.74
C PRO A 27 -7.43 -0.97 12.21
N GLU A 28 -8.72 -1.16 12.46
CA GLU A 28 -9.27 -1.29 13.81
C GLU A 28 -8.74 -2.54 14.53
N ALA A 29 -8.62 -3.66 13.80
CA ALA A 29 -8.04 -4.89 14.33
C ALA A 29 -6.56 -4.72 14.69
N ILE A 30 -5.79 -3.97 13.91
CA ILE A 30 -4.39 -3.65 14.23
C ILE A 30 -4.33 -2.78 15.49
N ASN A 31 -5.08 -1.69 15.53
CA ASN A 31 -5.05 -0.73 16.63
C ASN A 31 -5.60 -1.33 17.95
N SER A 32 -6.48 -2.32 17.89
CA SER A 32 -6.95 -3.02 19.10
C SER A 32 -5.84 -3.83 19.79
N ILE A 33 -4.83 -4.30 19.06
CA ILE A 33 -3.72 -5.11 19.58
C ILE A 33 -2.45 -4.28 19.74
N TYR A 34 -2.21 -3.34 18.81
CA TYR A 34 -1.08 -2.43 18.77
C TYR A 34 -1.58 -0.98 18.63
N PRO A 35 -2.03 -0.35 19.72
CA PRO A 35 -2.73 0.95 19.67
C PRO A 35 -1.87 2.11 19.13
N ASN A 36 -0.55 2.00 19.22
CA ASN A 36 0.39 3.02 18.75
C ASN A 36 0.85 2.81 17.28
N THR A 37 0.28 1.83 16.59
CA THR A 37 0.64 1.57 15.20
C THR A 37 0.03 2.63 14.28
N ILE A 38 0.87 3.25 13.45
CA ILE A 38 0.41 4.09 12.35
C ILE A 38 -0.06 3.17 11.23
N VAL A 39 -1.36 3.23 10.92
CA VAL A 39 -1.91 2.46 9.79
C VAL A 39 -1.88 3.33 8.55
N GLN A 40 -1.12 2.86 7.55
CA GLN A 40 -0.91 3.53 6.26
C GLN A 40 -1.58 2.71 5.14
N LEU A 41 -2.35 3.38 4.29
CA LEU A 41 -2.88 2.75 3.10
C LEU A 41 -1.76 2.43 2.10
N CYS A 42 -1.76 1.21 1.57
CA CYS A 42 -0.71 0.75 0.66
C CYS A 42 -0.79 1.49 -0.69
N ILE A 43 0.15 2.40 -0.92
CA ILE A 43 0.24 3.20 -2.15
C ILE A 43 0.39 2.30 -3.39
N VAL A 44 1.16 1.22 -3.29
CA VAL A 44 1.35 0.28 -4.42
C VAL A 44 0.02 -0.35 -4.85
N HIS A 45 -0.81 -0.76 -3.89
CA HIS A 45 -2.14 -1.29 -4.19
C HIS A 45 -3.07 -0.22 -4.76
N MET A 46 -3.01 1.02 -4.24
CA MET A 46 -3.77 2.15 -4.77
C MET A 46 -3.42 2.41 -6.25
N VAL A 47 -2.13 2.50 -6.57
CA VAL A 47 -1.67 2.68 -7.96
C VAL A 47 -2.10 1.52 -8.84
N ARG A 48 -1.88 0.27 -8.40
CA ARG A 48 -2.30 -0.93 -9.16
C ARG A 48 -3.80 -0.95 -9.44
N ASN A 49 -4.61 -0.58 -8.46
CA ASN A 49 -6.05 -0.51 -8.64
C ASN A 49 -6.45 0.59 -9.62
N SER A 50 -5.79 1.75 -9.57
CA SER A 50 -6.03 2.86 -10.49
C SER A 50 -5.74 2.49 -11.95
N VAL A 51 -4.61 1.82 -12.20
CA VAL A 51 -4.19 1.52 -13.58
C VAL A 51 -5.00 0.41 -14.26
N LYS A 52 -5.81 -0.35 -13.52
CA LYS A 52 -6.73 -1.36 -14.12
C LYS A 52 -7.73 -0.74 -15.10
N TYR A 53 -8.04 0.53 -14.94
CA TYR A 53 -9.00 1.27 -15.75
C TYR A 53 -8.36 2.08 -16.88
N VAL A 54 -7.02 2.02 -16.98
CA VAL A 54 -6.24 2.88 -17.89
C VAL A 54 -5.86 2.14 -19.16
N SER A 55 -6.09 2.76 -20.32
CA SER A 55 -5.63 2.22 -21.60
C SER A 55 -4.10 2.17 -21.65
N TYR A 56 -3.56 1.20 -22.38
CA TYR A 56 -2.10 1.00 -22.49
C TYR A 56 -1.34 2.27 -22.93
N LYS A 57 -1.93 3.04 -23.88
CA LYS A 57 -1.31 4.28 -24.38
C LYS A 57 -1.16 5.36 -23.32
N ASP A 58 -2.05 5.41 -22.32
CA ASP A 58 -2.04 6.44 -21.29
C ASP A 58 -1.35 5.97 -20.01
N LEU A 59 -1.07 4.67 -19.89
CA LEU A 59 -0.56 4.03 -18.67
C LEU A 59 0.69 4.74 -18.12
N LYS A 60 1.65 5.07 -18.99
CA LYS A 60 2.88 5.76 -18.58
C LYS A 60 2.62 7.16 -18.05
N ALA A 61 1.74 7.91 -18.70
CA ALA A 61 1.41 9.28 -18.31
C ALA A 61 0.60 9.30 -17.01
N VAL A 62 -0.43 8.45 -16.90
CA VAL A 62 -1.25 8.33 -15.68
C VAL A 62 -0.41 7.90 -14.48
N THR A 63 0.47 6.92 -14.64
CA THR A 63 1.35 6.49 -13.53
C THR A 63 2.35 7.55 -13.12
N ALA A 64 2.87 8.34 -14.07
CA ALA A 64 3.75 9.46 -13.76
C ALA A 64 3.02 10.56 -12.98
N ASP A 65 1.80 10.91 -13.37
CA ASP A 65 0.99 11.91 -12.67
C ASP A 65 0.55 11.41 -11.27
N LEU A 66 0.15 10.15 -11.13
CA LEU A 66 -0.13 9.53 -9.82
C LEU A 66 1.10 9.56 -8.91
N LYS A 67 2.30 9.34 -9.47
CA LYS A 67 3.54 9.38 -8.69
C LYS A 67 3.76 10.74 -8.04
N ARG A 68 3.43 11.83 -8.70
CA ARG A 68 3.56 13.20 -8.16
C ARG A 68 2.76 13.40 -6.88
N ILE A 69 1.60 12.76 -6.77
CA ILE A 69 0.72 12.84 -5.60
C ILE A 69 1.44 12.31 -4.35
N TYR A 70 1.91 11.07 -4.38
CA TYR A 70 2.47 10.40 -3.19
C TYR A 70 3.96 10.66 -2.96
N THR A 71 4.65 11.29 -3.91
CA THR A 71 6.05 11.74 -3.73
C THR A 71 6.15 13.23 -3.40
N ALA A 72 5.03 13.92 -3.25
CA ALA A 72 5.01 15.33 -2.84
C ALA A 72 5.64 15.55 -1.47
N ASN A 73 6.23 16.72 -1.25
CA ASN A 73 6.97 17.02 -0.02
C ASN A 73 6.05 17.25 1.19
N SER A 74 4.77 17.54 0.97
CA SER A 74 3.78 17.72 2.03
C SER A 74 2.40 17.22 1.59
N GLU A 75 1.50 17.05 2.58
CA GLU A 75 0.09 16.70 2.33
C GLU A 75 -0.59 17.70 1.40
N GLU A 76 -0.40 19.01 1.65
CA GLU A 76 -1.02 20.08 0.87
C GLU A 76 -0.60 20.02 -0.59
N ILE A 77 0.70 19.82 -0.86
CA ILE A 77 1.22 19.68 -2.22
C ILE A 77 0.68 18.40 -2.85
N GLY A 78 0.66 17.30 -2.12
CA GLY A 78 0.08 16.04 -2.58
C GLY A 78 -1.39 16.17 -2.97
N TYR A 79 -2.17 16.91 -2.19
CA TYR A 79 -3.58 17.17 -2.51
C TYR A 79 -3.75 18.10 -3.72
N LEU A 80 -2.87 19.10 -3.90
CA LEU A 80 -2.85 19.93 -5.12
C LEU A 80 -2.52 19.11 -6.37
N GLU A 81 -1.56 18.18 -6.27
CA GLU A 81 -1.25 17.25 -7.36
C GLU A 81 -2.43 16.32 -7.67
N LEU A 82 -3.20 15.89 -6.66
CA LEU A 82 -4.42 15.11 -6.88
C LEU A 82 -5.50 15.94 -7.63
N LYS A 83 -5.68 17.20 -7.28
CA LYS A 83 -6.57 18.10 -8.03
C LYS A 83 -6.12 18.31 -9.46
N SER A 84 -4.82 18.47 -9.67
CA SER A 84 -4.22 18.61 -11.02
C SER A 84 -4.41 17.32 -11.83
N PHE A 85 -4.28 16.17 -11.19
CA PHE A 85 -4.59 14.87 -11.78
C PHE A 85 -6.06 14.79 -12.21
N ALA A 86 -7.00 15.16 -11.34
CA ALA A 86 -8.43 15.18 -11.63
C ALA A 86 -8.74 16.10 -12.83
N ALA A 87 -8.24 17.34 -12.81
CA ALA A 87 -8.45 18.29 -13.91
C ALA A 87 -7.97 17.74 -15.27
N LYS A 88 -6.90 16.94 -15.28
CA LYS A 88 -6.33 16.37 -16.51
C LYS A 88 -7.04 15.10 -16.98
N TRP A 89 -7.46 14.25 -16.04
CA TRP A 89 -7.86 12.87 -16.34
C TRP A 89 -9.34 12.54 -16.12
N ASP A 90 -10.11 13.37 -15.40
CA ASP A 90 -11.50 13.05 -15.04
C ASP A 90 -12.41 12.87 -16.25
N ASN A 91 -12.17 13.59 -17.35
CA ASN A 91 -12.93 13.38 -18.59
C ASN A 91 -12.77 11.96 -19.16
N LYS A 92 -11.69 11.28 -18.82
CA LYS A 92 -11.35 9.97 -19.37
C LYS A 92 -11.37 8.86 -18.33
N TYR A 93 -10.93 9.15 -17.11
CA TYR A 93 -10.76 8.19 -16.01
C TYR A 93 -11.27 8.77 -14.68
N PRO A 94 -12.55 9.20 -14.58
CA PRO A 94 -13.06 9.92 -13.38
C PRO A 94 -12.96 9.10 -12.10
N VAL A 95 -13.05 7.78 -12.19
CA VAL A 95 -13.02 6.87 -11.05
C VAL A 95 -11.69 6.94 -10.29
N ILE A 96 -10.58 7.28 -10.95
CA ILE A 96 -9.26 7.26 -10.32
C ILE A 96 -9.14 8.36 -9.27
N ALA A 97 -9.39 9.62 -9.66
CA ALA A 97 -9.30 10.74 -8.73
C ALA A 97 -10.28 10.59 -7.55
N ASP A 98 -11.50 10.14 -7.83
CA ASP A 98 -12.52 9.88 -6.81
C ASP A 98 -12.09 8.79 -5.79
N ILE A 99 -11.47 7.69 -6.24
CA ILE A 99 -10.90 6.68 -5.34
C ILE A 99 -9.80 7.30 -4.45
N TRP A 100 -8.90 8.09 -5.00
CA TRP A 100 -7.82 8.73 -4.24
C TRP A 100 -8.36 9.75 -3.23
N GLN A 101 -9.35 10.55 -3.61
CA GLN A 101 -10.01 11.51 -2.72
C GLN A 101 -10.70 10.82 -1.55
N ARG A 102 -11.51 9.79 -1.82
CA ARG A 102 -12.22 9.03 -0.76
C ARG A 102 -11.28 8.32 0.21
N ASN A 103 -10.10 7.96 -0.22
CA ASN A 103 -9.11 7.28 0.62
C ASN A 103 -8.00 8.22 1.13
N TRP A 104 -8.17 9.54 0.96
CA TRP A 104 -7.13 10.51 1.28
C TRP A 104 -6.65 10.44 2.72
N SER A 105 -7.58 10.29 3.68
CA SER A 105 -7.25 10.13 5.10
C SER A 105 -6.31 8.96 5.40
N GLY A 106 -6.39 7.88 4.63
CA GLY A 106 -5.48 6.74 4.74
C GLY A 106 -4.12 6.97 4.07
N ILE A 107 -3.99 8.00 3.22
CA ILE A 107 -2.74 8.38 2.53
C ILE A 107 -1.97 9.42 3.34
N ILE A 108 -2.64 10.32 4.06
CA ILE A 108 -2.06 11.41 4.86
C ILE A 108 -0.87 10.96 5.73
N PRO A 109 -0.93 9.84 6.47
CA PRO A 109 0.17 9.43 7.34
C PRO A 109 1.52 9.31 6.61
N LEU A 110 1.50 9.05 5.29
CA LEU A 110 2.71 8.97 4.47
C LEU A 110 3.56 10.24 4.56
N PHE A 111 2.92 11.41 4.55
CA PHE A 111 3.60 12.69 4.50
C PHE A 111 4.29 13.07 5.82
N ALA A 112 3.94 12.41 6.92
CA ALA A 112 4.60 12.60 8.22
C ALA A 112 5.97 11.90 8.33
N PHE A 113 6.29 10.98 7.39
CA PHE A 113 7.54 10.24 7.41
C PHE A 113 8.65 10.96 6.63
N PRO A 114 9.92 10.84 7.06
CA PRO A 114 11.09 11.23 6.26
C PRO A 114 11.13 10.50 4.91
N ASP A 115 11.78 11.11 3.90
CA ASP A 115 11.82 10.59 2.53
C ASP A 115 12.33 9.16 2.41
N GLU A 116 13.31 8.79 3.24
CA GLU A 116 13.88 7.43 3.26
C GLU A 116 12.83 6.41 3.69
N ILE A 117 12.03 6.72 4.71
CA ILE A 117 10.94 5.88 5.21
C ILE A 117 9.81 5.81 4.18
N ARG A 118 9.44 6.97 3.60
CA ARG A 118 8.41 7.00 2.54
C ARG A 118 8.79 6.10 1.37
N ARG A 119 10.05 6.14 0.93
CA ARG A 119 10.54 5.25 -0.15
C ARG A 119 10.34 3.78 0.18
N VAL A 120 10.61 3.36 1.40
CA VAL A 120 10.36 1.97 1.82
C VAL A 120 8.87 1.64 1.76
N ILE A 121 7.99 2.55 2.19
CA ILE A 121 6.54 2.35 2.22
C ILE A 121 5.96 2.18 0.80
N TYR A 122 6.37 3.01 -0.18
CA TYR A 122 5.84 2.92 -1.54
C TYR A 122 6.70 2.10 -2.53
N THR A 123 7.84 1.56 -2.08
CA THR A 123 8.66 0.63 -2.88
C THR A 123 8.63 -0.77 -2.30
N THR A 124 7.45 -1.35 -2.10
CA THR A 124 7.28 -2.72 -1.53
C THR A 124 7.93 -3.82 -2.38
N ASN A 125 8.75 -3.46 -3.36
CA ASN A 125 9.47 -4.38 -4.24
C ASN A 125 10.26 -5.47 -3.50
N ALA A 126 10.80 -5.18 -2.31
CA ALA A 126 11.56 -6.16 -1.54
C ALA A 126 10.66 -7.30 -1.02
N ILE A 127 9.57 -6.97 -0.34
CA ILE A 127 8.62 -7.98 0.21
C ILE A 127 7.90 -8.71 -0.91
N GLU A 128 7.46 -8.00 -1.95
CA GLU A 128 6.81 -8.63 -3.11
C GLU A 128 7.77 -9.51 -3.91
N SER A 129 9.04 -9.11 -4.04
CA SER A 129 10.06 -9.92 -4.69
C SER A 129 10.30 -11.22 -3.92
N ILE A 130 10.43 -11.15 -2.59
CA ILE A 130 10.55 -12.32 -1.70
C ILE A 130 9.31 -13.20 -1.83
N ASN A 131 8.11 -12.64 -1.72
CA ASN A 131 6.86 -13.39 -1.86
C ASN A 131 6.73 -14.04 -3.23
N ARG A 132 7.17 -13.38 -4.30
CA ARG A 132 7.19 -13.95 -5.66
C ARG A 132 8.16 -15.12 -5.76
N GLN A 133 9.35 -15.00 -5.18
CA GLN A 133 10.34 -16.07 -5.14
C GLN A 133 9.83 -17.26 -4.34
N ILE A 134 9.25 -17.03 -3.15
CA ILE A 134 8.65 -18.07 -2.32
C ILE A 134 7.52 -18.79 -3.09
N ARG A 135 6.60 -18.04 -3.70
CA ARG A 135 5.52 -18.64 -4.51
C ARG A 135 6.05 -19.45 -5.68
N LYS A 136 7.11 -18.99 -6.36
CA LYS A 136 7.75 -19.74 -7.44
C LYS A 136 8.34 -21.06 -6.95
N ILE A 137 8.98 -21.05 -5.78
CA ILE A 137 9.55 -22.27 -5.16
C ILE A 137 8.42 -23.23 -4.76
N ILE A 138 7.36 -22.72 -4.13
CA ILE A 138 6.19 -23.50 -3.71
C ILE A 138 5.51 -24.14 -4.93
N ASN A 139 5.23 -23.37 -5.97
CA ASN A 139 4.55 -23.87 -7.17
C ASN A 139 5.39 -24.89 -7.96
N ASN A 140 6.72 -24.76 -7.93
CA ASN A 140 7.62 -25.69 -8.63
C ASN A 140 7.84 -27.00 -7.86
N LYS A 141 7.62 -27.06 -6.54
CA LYS A 141 7.87 -28.26 -5.72
C LYS A 141 6.62 -29.12 -5.44
N GLY A 142 5.41 -28.65 -5.84
CA GLY A 142 4.17 -29.43 -5.81
C GLY A 142 3.67 -29.91 -4.43
N VAL A 143 4.55 -30.15 -3.47
CA VAL A 143 4.20 -30.52 -2.09
C VAL A 143 5.31 -30.07 -1.14
N PHE A 144 4.96 -29.31 -0.10
CA PHE A 144 5.84 -29.10 1.04
C PHE A 144 5.66 -30.27 2.02
N PRO A 145 6.73 -30.94 2.45
CA PRO A 145 6.64 -31.87 3.58
C PRO A 145 6.19 -31.06 4.80
N SER A 146 5.11 -31.49 5.44
CA SER A 146 4.47 -30.80 6.57
C SER A 146 5.36 -30.66 7.82
N GLU A 147 6.55 -31.27 7.84
CA GLU A 147 7.40 -31.34 9.02
C GLU A 147 8.58 -30.35 9.06
N VAL A 148 8.80 -29.51 8.05
CA VAL A 148 10.01 -28.65 7.98
C VAL A 148 9.75 -27.20 8.39
N LEU A 149 8.53 -26.82 8.72
CA LEU A 149 8.16 -25.42 8.97
C LEU A 149 8.21 -24.97 10.44
N PHE A 150 8.54 -25.84 11.39
CA PHE A 150 8.53 -25.50 12.82
C PHE A 150 9.67 -26.15 13.59
N LYS A 151 10.93 -25.77 13.29
CA LYS A 151 12.03 -25.85 14.24
C LYS A 151 12.79 -24.55 14.27
#